data_e79a42a7b0ac3383f069f74fb71ea783
#
_entry.id   e79a42a7b0ac3383f069f74fb71ea783
#
_cell.length_a   1.000
_cell.length_b   1.000
_cell.length_c   1.000
_cell.angle_alpha   90.00
_cell.angle_beta   90.00
_cell.angle_gamma   90.00
#
_symmetry.space_group_name_H-M   'P 1'
#
loop_
_entity.id
_entity.type
_entity.pdbx_description
1 polymer ?
#
loop_
_entity_poly.entity_id
_entity_poly.type
_entity_poly.pdbx_seq_one_letter_code
_entity_poly.pdbx_strand_id
1 'polypeptide(L)'
;LQEKKNKNDPDVYVTTRIDELGAPRLTDAGVNMNFSISSADFNKNKGKASGDNNNGSNSDSNGNYDKYGYLEYLPTWSLSMGYTYTYSKPLDKTSITNSVSLNGDVGFSKNWNMSFSTGYDFQASKVTDLRFGFARDLNTWHITLSWAPISYYSSYSFFIGVKASLLKDLKYEQNKSYRNSIF
;
A
#
# COMPACT_ATOMS: atom_id res chain seq x y z
N LEU A 1 -32.25 -11.10 18.26
CA LEU A 1 -33.59 -10.93 17.71
C LEU A 1 -33.48 -10.78 16.21
N GLN A 2 -34.11 -11.67 15.45
CA GLN A 2 -34.24 -11.52 14.00
C GLN A 2 -35.69 -11.21 13.67
N GLU A 3 -35.89 -10.26 12.80
CA GLU A 3 -37.22 -9.92 12.27
C GLU A 3 -37.49 -10.78 11.04
N LYS A 4 -38.58 -11.51 11.02
CA LYS A 4 -39.00 -12.28 9.86
C LYS A 4 -40.40 -11.80 9.44
N LYS A 5 -40.56 -11.49 8.17
CA LYS A 5 -41.82 -11.07 7.60
C LYS A 5 -42.87 -12.20 7.70
N ASN A 6 -44.03 -11.88 8.19
CA ASN A 6 -45.13 -12.87 8.31
C ASN A 6 -45.59 -13.27 6.90
N LYS A 7 -45.75 -14.58 6.67
CA LYS A 7 -46.13 -15.13 5.37
C LYS A 7 -47.59 -14.82 5.00
N ASN A 8 -48.44 -14.60 6.00
CA ASN A 8 -49.85 -14.37 5.80
C ASN A 8 -50.26 -12.89 5.82
N ASP A 9 -49.40 -12.01 6.31
CA ASP A 9 -49.61 -10.59 6.33
C ASP A 9 -48.25 -9.88 6.10
N PRO A 10 -48.08 -9.28 4.90
CA PRO A 10 -46.78 -8.70 4.55
C PRO A 10 -46.39 -7.44 5.33
N ASP A 11 -47.33 -6.85 6.05
CA ASP A 11 -47.14 -5.61 6.81
C ASP A 11 -46.86 -5.87 8.30
N VAL A 12 -46.93 -7.16 8.74
CA VAL A 12 -46.68 -7.55 10.11
C VAL A 12 -45.31 -8.26 10.20
N TYR A 13 -44.44 -7.70 11.02
CA TYR A 13 -43.16 -8.30 11.38
C TYR A 13 -43.29 -9.07 12.67
N VAL A 14 -42.92 -10.35 12.65
CA VAL A 14 -42.92 -11.22 13.85
C VAL A 14 -41.49 -11.25 14.39
N THR A 15 -41.34 -10.81 15.62
CA THR A 15 -40.06 -10.90 16.34
C THR A 15 -39.98 -12.27 17.01
N THR A 16 -39.11 -13.14 16.53
CA THR A 16 -38.92 -14.48 17.08
C THR A 16 -37.63 -14.55 17.89
N ARG A 17 -37.63 -15.37 18.95
CA ARG A 17 -36.42 -15.62 19.73
C ARG A 17 -35.50 -16.58 18.97
N ILE A 18 -34.19 -16.48 19.24
CA ILE A 18 -33.14 -17.27 18.54
C ILE A 18 -33.32 -18.78 18.78
N ASP A 19 -33.83 -19.15 19.92
CA ASP A 19 -34.16 -20.53 20.30
C ASP A 19 -35.30 -21.17 19.47
N GLU A 20 -36.23 -20.35 18.94
CA GLU A 20 -37.30 -20.79 18.06
C GLU A 20 -36.88 -20.84 16.59
N LEU A 21 -35.79 -20.16 16.22
CA LEU A 21 -35.29 -20.05 14.85
C LEU A 21 -34.27 -21.15 14.45
N GLY A 22 -33.88 -22.01 15.41
CA GLY A 22 -32.84 -23.03 15.19
C GLY A 22 -31.42 -22.48 15.34
N ALA A 23 -30.45 -23.17 14.78
CA ALA A 23 -29.04 -22.80 14.89
C ALA A 23 -28.75 -21.37 14.36
N PRO A 24 -27.88 -20.60 15.05
CA PRO A 24 -27.54 -19.26 14.62
C PRO A 24 -26.95 -19.28 13.21
N ARG A 25 -27.46 -18.40 12.35
CA ARG A 25 -27.00 -18.25 10.98
C ARG A 25 -25.86 -17.25 10.93
N LEU A 26 -24.73 -17.64 10.32
CA LEU A 26 -23.65 -16.74 10.04
C LEU A 26 -24.09 -15.75 8.94
N THR A 27 -24.15 -14.47 9.28
CA THR A 27 -24.51 -13.37 8.35
C THR A 27 -23.30 -12.65 7.83
N ASP A 28 -22.28 -12.51 8.66
CA ASP A 28 -21.06 -11.78 8.32
C ASP A 28 -19.85 -12.45 8.96
N ALA A 29 -18.80 -12.55 8.18
CA ALA A 29 -17.47 -12.97 8.65
C ALA A 29 -16.40 -12.26 7.83
N GLY A 30 -15.35 -11.80 8.48
CA GLY A 30 -14.26 -11.11 7.80
C GLY A 30 -12.92 -11.36 8.44
N VAL A 31 -11.88 -11.39 7.63
CA VAL A 31 -10.48 -11.48 8.05
C VAL A 31 -9.72 -10.38 7.33
N ASN A 32 -9.00 -9.57 8.10
CA ASN A 32 -8.08 -8.58 7.59
C ASN A 32 -6.69 -8.86 8.14
N MET A 33 -5.71 -9.00 7.26
CA MET A 33 -4.31 -9.22 7.61
C MET A 33 -3.47 -8.12 6.98
N ASN A 34 -2.60 -7.49 7.77
CA ASN A 34 -1.66 -6.51 7.29
C ASN A 34 -0.25 -6.95 7.69
N PHE A 35 0.64 -6.95 6.73
CA PHE A 35 2.03 -7.28 6.91
C PHE A 35 2.89 -6.16 6.33
N SER A 36 3.91 -5.75 7.06
CA SER A 36 4.89 -4.77 6.57
C SER A 36 6.30 -5.21 6.94
N ILE A 37 7.22 -4.97 6.04
CA ILE A 37 8.62 -5.31 6.16
C ILE A 37 9.45 -4.17 5.55
N SER A 38 10.58 -3.85 6.16
CA SER A 38 11.44 -2.77 5.72
C SER A 38 12.92 -3.12 5.85
N SER A 39 13.76 -2.38 5.16
CA SER A 39 15.22 -2.52 5.28
C SER A 39 15.72 -2.30 6.71
N ALA A 40 15.02 -1.48 7.50
CA ALA A 40 15.36 -1.22 8.90
C ALA A 40 15.20 -2.46 9.79
N ASP A 41 14.28 -3.37 9.46
CA ASP A 41 14.05 -4.59 10.23
C ASP A 41 15.22 -5.58 10.12
N PHE A 42 15.91 -5.58 8.98
CA PHE A 42 17.10 -6.40 8.75
C PHE A 42 18.36 -5.79 9.36
N ASN A 43 18.45 -4.47 9.46
CA ASN A 43 19.62 -3.81 10.04
C ASN A 43 19.67 -3.90 11.57
N LYS A 44 18.54 -4.04 12.25
CA LYS A 44 18.48 -4.23 13.71
C LYS A 44 19.23 -5.48 14.19
N ASN A 45 19.36 -6.50 13.36
CA ASN A 45 20.04 -7.74 13.72
C ASN A 45 21.57 -7.71 13.53
N LYS A 46 22.11 -6.73 12.79
CA LYS A 46 23.58 -6.58 12.64
C LYS A 46 24.26 -5.94 13.86
N GLY A 47 23.51 -5.26 14.73
CA GLY A 47 24.05 -4.61 15.93
C GLY A 47 24.16 -5.48 17.18
N LYS A 48 23.74 -6.76 17.15
CA LYS A 48 23.75 -7.65 18.32
C LYS A 48 24.77 -8.80 18.28
N ALA A 49 25.57 -8.89 17.26
CA ALA A 49 26.63 -9.91 17.18
C ALA A 49 27.99 -9.26 17.25
N SER A 50 28.40 -8.76 18.40
CA SER A 50 29.76 -8.76 18.95
C SER A 50 29.75 -8.02 20.28
N GLY A 51 29.68 -8.79 21.36
CA GLY A 51 30.16 -8.29 22.62
C GLY A 51 31.67 -8.17 22.53
N ASP A 52 32.17 -6.97 22.52
CA ASP A 52 33.48 -6.68 23.07
C ASP A 52 33.51 -5.26 23.64
N ASN A 53 33.84 -5.22 24.93
CA ASN A 53 34.06 -4.00 25.69
C ASN A 53 35.29 -3.30 25.13
N ASN A 54 35.13 -2.10 24.59
CA ASN A 54 36.16 -1.08 24.80
C ASN A 54 35.61 0.33 24.71
N ASN A 55 35.94 1.03 25.75
CA ASN A 55 35.80 2.38 26.16
C ASN A 55 36.26 3.40 25.11
N GLY A 56 35.44 4.43 24.89
CA GLY A 56 35.94 5.74 24.54
C GLY A 56 35.69 6.24 23.11
N SER A 57 34.94 7.29 23.04
CA SER A 57 34.88 8.32 22.02
C SER A 57 33.59 8.36 21.17
N ASN A 58 32.84 9.41 21.44
CA ASN A 58 31.78 9.95 20.60
C ASN A 58 32.21 10.00 19.14
N SER A 59 31.58 9.21 18.30
CA SER A 59 31.52 9.47 16.88
C SER A 59 30.12 9.05 16.38
N ASP A 60 29.29 10.05 16.15
CA ASP A 60 28.08 9.98 15.35
C ASP A 60 28.46 9.63 13.90
N SER A 61 28.87 8.42 13.64
CA SER A 61 29.16 7.94 12.30
C SER A 61 28.52 6.57 12.08
N ASN A 62 27.19 6.57 11.96
CA ASN A 62 26.44 5.45 11.43
C ASN A 62 26.55 5.38 9.88
N GLY A 63 27.70 5.72 9.33
CA GLY A 63 28.01 5.51 7.93
C GLY A 63 28.63 4.14 7.74
N ASN A 64 27.99 3.23 7.00
CA ASN A 64 28.68 2.05 6.51
C ASN A 64 29.73 2.51 5.48
N TYR A 65 31.00 2.29 5.78
CA TYR A 65 32.09 2.55 4.86
C TYR A 65 32.53 1.23 4.23
N ASP A 66 32.82 1.26 2.93
CA ASP A 66 33.43 0.15 2.25
C ASP A 66 34.89 -0.04 2.69
N LYS A 67 35.55 -1.12 2.24
CA LYS A 67 36.96 -1.41 2.57
C LYS A 67 37.95 -0.32 2.09
N TYR A 68 37.50 0.61 1.25
CA TYR A 68 38.28 1.74 0.72
C TYR A 68 37.96 3.05 1.41
N GLY A 69 37.05 3.07 2.41
CA GLY A 69 36.67 4.25 3.17
C GLY A 69 35.62 5.12 2.49
N TYR A 70 34.95 4.63 1.45
CA TYR A 70 33.82 5.32 0.84
C TYR A 70 32.52 5.00 1.55
N LEU A 71 31.66 6.02 1.71
CA LEU A 71 30.34 5.86 2.30
C LEU A 71 29.49 4.95 1.40
N GLU A 72 29.15 3.76 1.87
CA GLU A 72 28.30 2.83 1.18
C GLU A 72 26.84 3.25 1.35
N TYR A 73 26.16 3.53 0.24
CA TYR A 73 24.73 3.79 0.25
C TYR A 73 23.97 2.47 0.36
N LEU A 74 23.31 2.26 1.49
CA LEU A 74 22.39 1.14 1.66
C LEU A 74 21.01 1.54 1.13
N PRO A 75 20.47 0.83 0.14
CA PRO A 75 19.12 1.10 -0.34
C PRO A 75 18.10 0.95 0.79
N THR A 76 17.28 1.97 0.99
CA THR A 76 16.14 1.90 1.90
C THR A 76 14.94 1.40 1.13
N TRP A 77 14.24 0.43 1.68
CA TRP A 77 13.02 -0.08 1.07
C TRP A 77 11.99 -0.45 2.14
N SER A 78 10.75 -0.36 1.76
CA SER A 78 9.62 -0.84 2.54
C SER A 78 8.63 -1.57 1.64
N LEU A 79 8.00 -2.60 2.15
CA LEU A 79 6.96 -3.38 1.49
C LEU A 79 5.83 -3.61 2.48
N SER A 80 4.62 -3.26 2.10
CA SER A 80 3.42 -3.54 2.86
C SER A 80 2.42 -4.31 2.03
N MET A 81 1.81 -5.32 2.61
CA MET A 81 0.79 -6.16 2.02
C MET A 81 -0.43 -6.19 2.93
N GLY A 82 -1.58 -5.92 2.36
CA GLY A 82 -2.88 -6.07 3.01
C GLY A 82 -3.69 -7.17 2.33
N TYR A 83 -4.27 -8.08 3.10
CA TYR A 83 -5.22 -9.06 2.61
C TYR A 83 -6.56 -8.86 3.30
N THR A 84 -7.63 -8.83 2.52
CA THR A 84 -8.99 -8.67 3.00
C THR A 84 -9.86 -9.79 2.44
N TYR A 85 -10.48 -10.54 3.35
CA TYR A 85 -11.55 -11.46 3.03
C TYR A 85 -12.79 -11.08 3.84
N THR A 86 -13.91 -10.86 3.17
CA THR A 86 -15.19 -10.55 3.82
C THR A 86 -16.28 -11.38 3.16
N TYR A 87 -17.02 -12.11 3.98
CA TYR A 87 -18.24 -12.79 3.62
C TYR A 87 -19.41 -12.08 4.27
N SER A 88 -20.40 -11.68 3.49
CA SER A 88 -21.61 -11.04 4.00
C SER A 88 -22.84 -11.64 3.31
N LYS A 89 -23.79 -12.09 4.13
CA LYS A 89 -25.07 -12.66 3.67
C LYS A 89 -26.22 -12.14 4.54
N PRO A 90 -26.59 -10.86 4.42
CA PRO A 90 -27.60 -10.23 5.29
C PRO A 90 -28.99 -10.87 5.14
N LEU A 91 -29.45 -11.23 3.95
CA LEU A 91 -30.72 -11.91 3.69
C LEU A 91 -30.50 -13.08 2.72
N ASP A 92 -30.72 -12.87 1.43
CA ASP A 92 -30.56 -13.91 0.40
C ASP A 92 -29.39 -13.64 -0.56
N LYS A 93 -28.83 -12.47 -0.52
CA LYS A 93 -27.69 -12.10 -1.37
C LYS A 93 -26.39 -12.34 -0.62
N THR A 94 -25.54 -13.19 -1.18
CA THR A 94 -24.18 -13.39 -0.71
C THR A 94 -23.27 -12.42 -1.41
N SER A 95 -22.50 -11.67 -0.63
CA SER A 95 -21.40 -10.82 -1.10
C SER A 95 -20.10 -11.36 -0.51
N ILE A 96 -19.14 -11.60 -1.37
CA ILE A 96 -17.79 -12.00 -0.96
C ILE A 96 -16.83 -10.98 -1.51
N THR A 97 -15.95 -10.49 -0.67
CA THR A 97 -14.79 -9.67 -1.08
C THR A 97 -13.54 -10.45 -0.74
N ASN A 98 -12.69 -10.67 -1.71
CA ASN A 98 -11.41 -11.35 -1.53
C ASN A 98 -10.35 -10.60 -2.34
N SER A 99 -9.52 -9.84 -1.67
CA SER A 99 -8.57 -8.96 -2.32
C SER A 99 -7.25 -8.88 -1.57
N VAL A 100 -6.19 -8.62 -2.32
CA VAL A 100 -4.87 -8.29 -1.79
C VAL A 100 -4.44 -6.93 -2.32
N SER A 101 -3.81 -6.15 -1.47
CA SER A 101 -3.13 -4.91 -1.83
C SER A 101 -1.64 -5.01 -1.50
N LEU A 102 -0.80 -4.46 -2.34
CA LEU A 102 0.65 -4.44 -2.19
C LEU A 102 1.15 -3.04 -2.47
N ASN A 103 1.91 -2.49 -1.53
CA ASN A 103 2.54 -1.17 -1.65
C ASN A 103 4.01 -1.29 -1.30
N GLY A 104 4.85 -0.60 -2.01
CA GLY A 104 6.28 -0.60 -1.74
C GLY A 104 6.96 0.69 -2.15
N ASP A 105 8.01 1.01 -1.41
CA ASP A 105 8.88 2.14 -1.64
C ASP A 105 10.33 1.66 -1.66
N VAL A 106 11.11 2.17 -2.60
CA VAL A 106 12.53 1.84 -2.74
C VAL A 106 13.33 3.11 -3.00
N GLY A 107 14.25 3.41 -2.10
CA GLY A 107 15.26 4.43 -2.30
C GLY A 107 16.53 3.80 -2.87
N PHE A 108 16.77 3.94 -4.16
CA PHE A 108 17.97 3.39 -4.82
C PHE A 108 19.25 4.18 -4.51
N SER A 109 19.09 5.45 -4.22
CA SER A 109 20.16 6.34 -3.79
C SER A 109 19.59 7.48 -2.96
N LYS A 110 20.47 8.31 -2.38
CA LYS A 110 20.06 9.48 -1.59
C LYS A 110 19.04 10.38 -2.30
N ASN A 111 19.05 10.38 -3.65
CA ASN A 111 18.25 11.31 -4.47
C ASN A 111 17.26 10.58 -5.41
N TRP A 112 17.16 9.25 -5.34
CA TRP A 112 16.24 8.47 -6.17
C TRP A 112 15.29 7.67 -5.31
N ASN A 113 14.01 7.92 -5.49
CA ASN A 113 12.94 7.16 -4.86
C ASN A 113 11.99 6.60 -5.92
N MET A 114 11.55 5.39 -5.70
CA MET A 114 10.51 4.73 -6.47
C MET A 114 9.46 4.20 -5.52
N SER A 115 8.22 4.42 -5.83
CA SER A 115 7.07 3.81 -5.15
C SER A 115 6.24 2.99 -6.12
N PHE A 116 5.60 1.94 -5.64
CA PHE A 116 4.60 1.22 -6.39
C PHE A 116 3.42 0.83 -5.51
N SER A 117 2.26 0.72 -6.11
CA SER A 117 1.03 0.28 -5.48
C SER A 117 0.24 -0.58 -6.45
N THR A 118 -0.25 -1.72 -5.98
CA THR A 118 -1.09 -2.63 -6.79
C THR A 118 -2.13 -3.31 -5.92
N GLY A 119 -3.25 -3.67 -6.53
CA GLY A 119 -4.30 -4.46 -5.94
C GLY A 119 -4.71 -5.60 -6.85
N TYR A 120 -5.11 -6.73 -6.28
CA TYR A 120 -5.65 -7.86 -7.00
C TYR A 120 -6.94 -8.34 -6.35
N ASP A 121 -7.97 -8.48 -7.15
CA ASP A 121 -9.27 -9.03 -6.75
C ASP A 121 -9.34 -10.48 -7.22
N PHE A 122 -9.40 -11.41 -6.24
CA PHE A 122 -9.47 -12.85 -6.54
C PHE A 122 -10.82 -13.26 -7.07
N GLN A 123 -11.90 -12.54 -6.74
CA GLN A 123 -13.24 -12.87 -7.24
C GLN A 123 -13.40 -12.46 -8.70
N ALA A 124 -12.92 -11.26 -9.05
CA ALA A 124 -12.90 -10.81 -10.42
C ALA A 124 -11.72 -11.37 -11.22
N SER A 125 -10.74 -12.02 -10.56
CA SER A 125 -9.50 -12.56 -11.14
C SER A 125 -8.73 -11.52 -11.96
N LYS A 126 -8.63 -10.29 -11.43
CA LYS A 126 -7.98 -9.19 -12.13
C LYS A 126 -7.23 -8.26 -11.19
N VAL A 127 -6.23 -7.59 -11.76
CA VAL A 127 -5.55 -6.46 -11.11
C VAL A 127 -6.51 -5.28 -11.09
N THR A 128 -6.73 -4.72 -9.89
CA THR A 128 -7.67 -3.60 -9.70
C THR A 128 -7.02 -2.26 -9.97
N ASP A 129 -5.77 -2.12 -9.59
CA ASP A 129 -5.01 -0.88 -9.70
C ASP A 129 -3.52 -1.20 -9.80
N LEU A 130 -2.78 -0.43 -10.58
CA LEU A 130 -1.32 -0.50 -10.66
C LEU A 130 -0.78 0.90 -10.86
N ARG A 131 0.05 1.35 -9.94
CA ARG A 131 0.64 2.68 -9.95
C ARG A 131 2.13 2.61 -9.67
N PHE A 132 2.87 3.46 -10.35
CA PHE A 132 4.29 3.69 -10.13
C PHE A 132 4.53 5.17 -9.91
N GLY A 133 5.37 5.47 -8.94
CA GLY A 133 5.90 6.80 -8.69
C GLY A 133 7.41 6.77 -8.76
N PHE A 134 8.00 7.73 -9.46
CA PHE A 134 9.44 7.94 -9.50
C PHE A 134 9.72 9.38 -9.11
N ALA A 135 10.65 9.57 -8.21
CA ALA A 135 11.10 10.90 -7.82
C ALA A 135 12.62 10.95 -7.83
N ARG A 136 13.16 11.99 -8.43
CA ARG A 136 14.58 12.31 -8.38
C ARG A 136 14.78 13.72 -7.90
N ASP A 137 15.49 13.84 -6.80
CA ASP A 137 15.83 15.10 -6.21
C ASP A 137 17.30 15.42 -6.49
N LEU A 138 17.54 16.42 -7.32
CA LEU A 138 18.85 16.98 -7.61
C LEU A 138 19.00 18.29 -6.83
N ASN A 139 20.22 18.77 -6.67
CA ASN A 139 20.47 20.01 -5.92
C ASN A 139 19.63 21.18 -6.43
N THR A 140 19.53 21.31 -7.75
CA THR A 140 18.88 22.44 -8.42
C THR A 140 17.55 22.06 -9.05
N TRP A 141 17.34 20.77 -9.40
CA TRP A 141 16.18 20.28 -10.13
C TRP A 141 15.42 19.23 -9.33
N HIS A 142 14.13 19.18 -9.55
CA HIS A 142 13.25 18.14 -9.05
C HIS A 142 12.51 17.49 -10.24
N ILE A 143 12.52 16.16 -10.29
CA ILE A 143 11.86 15.38 -11.33
C ILE A 143 10.90 14.43 -10.66
N THR A 144 9.66 14.38 -11.12
CA THR A 144 8.66 13.38 -10.71
C THR A 144 7.97 12.77 -11.91
N LEU A 145 7.73 11.48 -11.83
CA LEU A 145 6.90 10.73 -12.76
C LEU A 145 5.91 9.89 -11.96
N SER A 146 4.64 10.08 -12.21
CA SER A 146 3.58 9.22 -11.71
C SER A 146 2.92 8.53 -12.89
N TRP A 147 2.78 7.22 -12.83
CA TRP A 147 2.22 6.42 -13.92
C TRP A 147 1.26 5.37 -13.36
N ALA A 148 0.04 5.40 -13.84
CA ALA A 148 -1.02 4.44 -13.49
C ALA A 148 -1.51 3.73 -14.78
N PRO A 149 -0.82 2.65 -15.23
CA PRO A 149 -1.21 1.95 -16.44
C PRO A 149 -2.51 1.16 -16.29
N ILE A 150 -2.77 0.61 -15.10
CA ILE A 150 -3.96 -0.17 -14.79
C ILE A 150 -4.71 0.55 -13.68
N SER A 151 -5.76 1.25 -14.06
CA SER A 151 -6.69 1.95 -13.17
C SER A 151 -7.94 2.28 -13.96
N TYR A 152 -9.03 2.67 -13.31
CA TYR A 152 -10.23 3.17 -13.97
C TYR A 152 -9.92 4.31 -14.96
N TYR A 153 -9.00 5.19 -14.58
CA TYR A 153 -8.37 6.16 -15.48
C TYR A 153 -6.88 5.85 -15.54
N SER A 154 -6.42 5.26 -16.65
CA SER A 154 -4.98 5.16 -16.89
C SER A 154 -4.41 6.56 -17.12
N SER A 155 -3.35 6.89 -16.41
CA SER A 155 -2.79 8.24 -16.43
C SER A 155 -1.29 8.23 -16.26
N TYR A 156 -0.65 9.26 -16.80
CA TYR A 156 0.70 9.59 -16.41
C TYR A 156 0.84 11.10 -16.19
N SER A 157 1.71 11.44 -15.26
CA SER A 157 2.09 12.80 -14.95
C SER A 157 3.61 12.87 -14.87
N PHE A 158 4.19 13.70 -15.69
CA PHE A 158 5.63 13.96 -15.67
C PHE A 158 5.86 15.43 -15.34
N PHE A 159 6.75 15.67 -14.40
CA PHE A 159 7.15 17.02 -14.01
C PHE A 159 8.67 17.10 -13.86
N ILE A 160 9.25 18.15 -14.41
CA ILE A 160 10.63 18.57 -14.16
C ILE A 160 10.65 20.07 -13.92
N GLY A 161 11.26 20.52 -12.86
CA GLY A 161 11.31 21.94 -12.52
C GLY A 161 12.51 22.30 -11.67
N VAL A 162 12.85 23.58 -11.69
CA VAL A 162 13.93 24.16 -10.88
C VAL A 162 13.42 24.47 -9.48
N LYS A 163 14.22 24.15 -8.46
CA LYS A 163 13.90 24.44 -7.06
C LYS A 163 14.05 25.92 -6.67
N ALA A 164 14.90 26.65 -7.40
CA ALA A 164 15.15 28.06 -7.09
C ALA A 164 13.89 28.89 -7.31
N SER A 165 13.52 29.69 -6.31
CA SER A 165 12.32 30.53 -6.32
C SER A 165 12.27 31.56 -7.44
N LEU A 166 13.44 32.06 -7.84
CA LEU A 166 13.60 33.02 -8.93
C LEU A 166 13.39 32.41 -10.34
N LEU A 167 13.47 31.09 -10.45
CA LEU A 167 13.39 30.34 -11.72
C LEU A 167 12.19 29.39 -11.75
N LYS A 168 11.14 29.66 -10.98
CA LYS A 168 9.93 28.81 -10.89
C LYS A 168 9.23 28.58 -12.22
N ASP A 169 9.40 29.50 -13.17
CA ASP A 169 8.81 29.41 -14.50
C ASP A 169 9.58 28.42 -15.40
N LEU A 170 10.80 28.04 -15.01
CA LEU A 170 11.59 27.03 -15.71
C LEU A 170 11.16 25.62 -15.29
N LYS A 171 10.02 25.22 -15.80
CA LYS A 171 9.42 23.90 -15.56
C LYS A 171 8.84 23.32 -16.84
N TYR A 172 8.83 22.01 -16.91
CA TYR A 172 8.06 21.25 -17.89
C TYR A 172 7.13 20.30 -17.18
N GLU A 173 5.88 20.34 -17.56
CA GLU A 173 4.83 19.50 -17.00
C GLU A 173 4.01 18.89 -18.14
N GLN A 174 3.81 17.58 -18.08
CA GLN A 174 2.96 16.86 -18.99
C GLN A 174 2.06 15.89 -18.24
N ASN A 175 0.76 16.09 -18.37
CA ASN A 175 -0.25 15.24 -17.77
C ASN A 175 -1.16 14.69 -18.84
N LYS A 176 -1.42 13.37 -18.81
CA LYS A 176 -2.45 12.74 -19.65
C LYS A 176 -3.21 11.72 -18.86
N SER A 177 -4.52 11.65 -19.10
CA SER A 177 -5.37 10.62 -18.54
C SER A 177 -6.31 10.08 -19.61
N TYR A 178 -6.56 8.78 -19.58
CA TYR A 178 -7.45 8.08 -20.50
C TYR A 178 -8.40 7.20 -19.68
N ARG A 179 -9.68 7.22 -20.05
CA ARG A 179 -10.63 6.28 -19.46
C ARG A 179 -10.36 4.88 -19.98
N ASN A 180 -10.14 3.94 -19.10
CA ASN A 180 -9.92 2.55 -19.47
C ASN A 180 -11.28 1.86 -19.67
N SER A 181 -11.52 1.28 -20.85
CA SER A 181 -12.77 0.58 -21.17
C SER A 181 -12.79 -0.87 -20.66
N ILE A 182 -11.75 -1.28 -19.94
CA ILE A 182 -11.59 -2.65 -19.44
C ILE A 182 -12.22 -2.85 -18.05
N PHE A 183 -12.71 -1.77 -17.43
CA PHE A 183 -13.36 -1.78 -16.11
C PHE A 183 -14.85 -1.54 -16.21
#